data_298959200ac757af9480173433a2bd05
#
_entry.id   298959200ac757af9480173433a2bd05
#
_cell.length_a   1.000
_cell.length_b   1.000
_cell.length_c   1.000
_cell.angle_alpha   90.00
_cell.angle_beta   90.00
_cell.angle_gamma   90.00
#
_symmetry.space_group_name_H-M   'P 1'
#
loop_
_entity.id
_entity.type
_entity.pdbx_description
1 polymer ?
#
loop_
_entity_poly.entity_id
_entity_poly.type
_entity_poly.pdbx_seq_one_letter_code
_entity_poly.pdbx_strand_id
1 'polypeptide(L)'
;MMKIVFYGANAATFEPGLSAQLDMPHEITVISDAVDGAGEAEALAGADVVVGVHYNGKGVQAARLFQLPAAGYDKVDMDALPDGCAVCNAFGHENAIAEYVMTALLSRHVPLADADTRLRRGDWHYWAGGPDGLRTELGQQSIGIVGHGHIGKAVKDRALAFGMAVHVANRSPVADSRVTAHGLDGLTDMMGQVDFVLNTLPLTDTTASLIGAAELGAMRDGAVVMNVGRGPVIDEDALFAAVKDGRLGAILDTWYVYPSAETPNPMPSKHSFHTLPNVMITPHMSGWTTGTIARRTATVAENVNRLARGEDLINVIKAPKP
;
A
#
# COMPACT_ATOMS: atom_id res chain seq x y z
N MET A 1 -30.30 5.30 17.79
CA MET A 1 -29.70 5.88 16.57
C MET A 1 -28.20 5.81 16.73
N MET A 2 -27.48 5.18 15.79
CA MET A 2 -26.04 5.01 15.86
C MET A 2 -25.31 6.25 15.37
N LYS A 3 -24.35 6.77 16.13
CA LYS A 3 -23.56 7.95 15.77
C LYS A 3 -22.25 7.52 15.14
N ILE A 4 -22.05 7.87 13.87
CA ILE A 4 -20.87 7.50 13.07
C ILE A 4 -20.09 8.77 12.74
N VAL A 5 -18.84 8.85 13.14
CA VAL A 5 -17.99 10.00 12.89
C VAL A 5 -16.88 9.61 11.92
N PHE A 6 -16.78 10.33 10.80
CA PHE A 6 -15.63 10.26 9.89
C PHE A 6 -14.59 11.29 10.33
N TYR A 7 -13.45 10.80 10.78
CA TYR A 7 -12.38 11.61 11.35
C TYR A 7 -11.30 11.89 10.32
N GLY A 8 -11.26 13.12 9.86
CA GLY A 8 -10.28 13.67 8.93
C GLY A 8 -10.64 13.52 7.45
N ALA A 9 -9.98 14.31 6.61
CA ALA A 9 -10.26 14.42 5.18
C ALA A 9 -10.11 13.10 4.41
N ASN A 10 -9.14 12.25 4.80
CA ASN A 10 -8.98 10.94 4.16
C ASN A 10 -10.17 10.02 4.43
N ALA A 11 -10.63 9.95 5.69
CA ALA A 11 -11.77 9.14 6.08
C ALA A 11 -13.06 9.62 5.40
N ALA A 12 -13.25 10.92 5.26
CA ALA A 12 -14.41 11.53 4.59
C ALA A 12 -14.61 11.02 3.15
N THR A 13 -13.55 10.57 2.47
CA THR A 13 -13.65 9.99 1.13
C THR A 13 -14.50 8.71 1.08
N PHE A 14 -14.66 8.01 2.21
CA PHE A 14 -15.41 6.76 2.31
C PHE A 14 -16.85 6.95 2.80
N GLU A 15 -17.24 8.18 3.13
CA GLU A 15 -18.62 8.52 3.55
C GLU A 15 -19.65 8.40 2.41
N PRO A 16 -19.38 8.90 1.18
CA PRO A 16 -20.35 8.83 0.11
C PRO A 16 -20.81 7.40 -0.18
N GLY A 17 -22.14 7.20 -0.11
CA GLY A 17 -22.76 5.89 -0.35
C GLY A 17 -22.79 4.94 0.84
N LEU A 18 -22.22 5.31 2.00
CA LEU A 18 -22.29 4.50 3.22
C LEU A 18 -23.73 4.36 3.70
N SER A 19 -24.46 5.47 3.85
CA SER A 19 -25.84 5.48 4.35
C SER A 19 -26.77 4.50 3.64
N ALA A 20 -26.62 4.34 2.33
CA ALA A 20 -27.44 3.41 1.54
C ALA A 20 -27.14 1.93 1.85
N GLN A 21 -26.08 1.63 2.59
CA GLN A 21 -25.63 0.29 2.94
C GLN A 21 -25.86 -0.03 4.42
N LEU A 22 -26.43 0.89 5.20
CA LEU A 22 -26.68 0.72 6.63
C LEU A 22 -28.11 0.25 6.91
N ASP A 23 -28.24 -0.75 7.76
CA ASP A 23 -29.50 -1.44 8.07
C ASP A 23 -30.30 -0.77 9.23
N MET A 24 -29.72 0.26 9.88
CA MET A 24 -30.31 0.83 11.09
C MET A 24 -30.39 2.36 11.03
N PRO A 25 -31.20 3.00 11.89
CA PRO A 25 -31.19 4.46 12.05
C PRO A 25 -29.83 4.95 12.52
N HIS A 26 -29.25 5.90 11.80
CA HIS A 26 -27.90 6.42 12.03
C HIS A 26 -27.83 7.92 11.83
N GLU A 27 -26.78 8.52 12.36
CA GLU A 27 -26.36 9.90 12.14
C GLU A 27 -24.90 9.89 11.72
N ILE A 28 -24.55 10.54 10.61
CA ILE A 28 -23.17 10.63 10.12
C ILE A 28 -22.70 12.07 10.30
N THR A 29 -21.52 12.22 10.91
CA THR A 29 -20.83 13.50 11.04
C THR A 29 -19.43 13.35 10.46
N VAL A 30 -19.03 14.31 9.62
CA VAL A 30 -17.65 14.43 9.12
C VAL A 30 -16.95 15.54 9.88
N ILE A 31 -15.79 15.26 10.46
CA ILE A 31 -15.00 16.22 11.22
C ILE A 31 -13.62 16.41 10.61
N SER A 32 -12.96 17.52 10.92
CA SER A 32 -11.61 17.84 10.45
C SER A 32 -10.53 17.01 11.15
N ASP A 33 -9.33 16.96 10.58
CA ASP A 33 -8.17 16.32 11.21
C ASP A 33 -7.74 17.06 12.49
N ALA A 34 -7.95 18.37 12.58
CA ALA A 34 -7.59 19.22 13.72
C ALA A 34 -8.60 19.16 14.86
N VAL A 35 -9.85 18.74 14.57
CA VAL A 35 -10.98 18.75 15.55
C VAL A 35 -11.18 20.14 16.16
N ASP A 36 -11.11 21.18 15.34
CA ASP A 36 -11.19 22.59 15.76
C ASP A 36 -12.50 23.29 15.35
N GLY A 37 -13.35 22.57 14.61
CA GLY A 37 -14.69 23.05 14.26
C GLY A 37 -15.67 23.02 15.43
N ALA A 38 -16.70 23.88 15.38
CA ALA A 38 -17.73 23.94 16.42
C ALA A 38 -18.47 22.59 16.51
N GLY A 39 -18.47 21.97 17.71
CA GLY A 39 -19.15 20.69 17.97
C GLY A 39 -18.39 19.44 17.54
N GLU A 40 -17.25 19.55 16.84
CA GLU A 40 -16.47 18.40 16.39
C GLU A 40 -15.93 17.54 17.54
N ALA A 41 -15.42 18.19 18.59
CA ALA A 41 -14.95 17.49 19.77
C ALA A 41 -16.07 16.73 20.50
N GLU A 42 -17.27 17.30 20.58
CA GLU A 42 -18.45 16.65 21.16
C GLU A 42 -18.92 15.48 20.31
N ALA A 43 -18.95 15.65 18.99
CA ALA A 43 -19.30 14.59 18.05
C ALA A 43 -18.34 13.40 18.17
N LEU A 44 -17.03 13.66 18.23
CA LEU A 44 -16.00 12.61 18.37
C LEU A 44 -16.12 11.90 19.72
N ALA A 45 -16.35 12.64 20.81
CA ALA A 45 -16.50 12.07 22.15
C ALA A 45 -17.74 11.18 22.28
N GLY A 46 -18.83 11.55 21.63
CA GLY A 46 -20.10 10.84 21.68
C GLY A 46 -20.33 9.82 20.57
N ALA A 47 -19.34 9.55 19.71
CA ALA A 47 -19.45 8.61 18.62
C ALA A 47 -19.57 7.16 19.08
N ASP A 48 -20.49 6.38 18.51
CA ASP A 48 -20.52 4.92 18.63
C ASP A 48 -19.48 4.25 17.74
N VAL A 49 -19.25 4.81 16.55
CA VAL A 49 -18.30 4.36 15.56
C VAL A 49 -17.46 5.54 15.08
N VAL A 50 -16.16 5.37 15.09
CA VAL A 50 -15.22 6.30 14.46
C VAL A 50 -14.59 5.65 13.24
N VAL A 51 -14.70 6.29 12.08
CA VAL A 51 -14.02 5.90 10.84
C VAL A 51 -12.83 6.83 10.65
N GLY A 52 -11.59 6.30 10.70
CA GLY A 52 -10.38 7.12 10.64
C GLY A 52 -9.17 6.34 10.18
N VAL A 53 -8.16 7.02 9.65
CA VAL A 53 -6.88 6.41 9.21
C VAL A 53 -5.74 6.72 10.18
N HIS A 54 -5.96 7.59 11.14
CA HIS A 54 -5.03 7.94 12.21
C HIS A 54 -5.79 8.25 13.49
N TYR A 55 -5.12 8.11 14.62
CA TYR A 55 -5.62 8.52 15.93
C TYR A 55 -4.45 8.80 16.87
N ASN A 56 -4.45 9.97 17.51
CA ASN A 56 -3.37 10.46 18.35
C ASN A 56 -3.67 10.38 19.86
N GLY A 57 -4.69 9.62 20.25
CA GLY A 57 -5.03 9.40 21.64
C GLY A 57 -5.96 10.44 22.26
N LYS A 58 -6.62 11.33 21.49
CA LYS A 58 -7.47 12.38 22.04
C LYS A 58 -8.88 12.38 21.47
N GLY A 59 -9.87 12.58 22.33
CA GLY A 59 -11.25 12.89 21.95
C GLY A 59 -12.20 11.70 21.88
N VAL A 60 -11.78 10.51 21.52
CA VAL A 60 -12.63 9.31 21.46
C VAL A 60 -12.90 8.78 22.88
N GLN A 61 -14.17 8.76 23.31
CA GLN A 61 -14.54 8.35 24.68
C GLN A 61 -15.56 7.21 24.73
N ALA A 62 -16.53 7.19 23.80
CA ALA A 62 -17.66 6.26 23.82
C ALA A 62 -17.65 5.22 22.69
N ALA A 63 -16.68 5.29 21.78
CA ALA A 63 -16.67 4.44 20.59
C ALA A 63 -16.55 2.95 20.95
N ARG A 64 -17.42 2.15 20.33
CA ARG A 64 -17.39 0.69 20.37
C ARG A 64 -16.64 0.09 19.19
N LEU A 65 -16.46 0.87 18.13
CA LEU A 65 -15.71 0.50 16.93
C LEU A 65 -14.87 1.68 16.43
N PHE A 66 -13.58 1.47 16.26
CA PHE A 66 -12.71 2.30 15.44
C PHE A 66 -12.42 1.54 14.15
N GLN A 67 -13.00 1.99 13.05
CA GLN A 67 -12.89 1.35 11.74
C GLN A 67 -11.89 2.08 10.86
N LEU A 68 -10.78 1.43 10.54
CA LEU A 68 -9.87 1.94 9.52
C LEU A 68 -10.38 1.56 8.12
N PRO A 69 -10.67 2.54 7.24
CA PRO A 69 -10.90 2.29 5.83
C PRO A 69 -9.55 2.09 5.08
N ALA A 70 -8.60 1.45 5.72
CA ALA A 70 -7.24 1.19 5.28
C ALA A 70 -6.74 -0.15 5.81
N ALA A 71 -5.74 -0.75 5.17
CA ALA A 71 -5.12 -1.99 5.68
C ALA A 71 -4.08 -1.72 6.78
N GLY A 72 -3.29 -0.64 6.64
CA GLY A 72 -2.30 -0.24 7.63
C GLY A 72 -2.93 0.48 8.82
N TYR A 73 -2.39 0.24 10.00
CA TYR A 73 -2.86 0.80 11.27
C TYR A 73 -1.72 1.42 12.11
N ASP A 74 -0.59 1.60 11.51
CA ASP A 74 0.65 2.13 12.11
C ASP A 74 0.53 3.58 12.60
N LYS A 75 -0.55 4.29 12.24
CA LYS A 75 -0.86 5.66 12.69
C LYS A 75 -1.97 5.74 13.75
N VAL A 76 -2.38 4.63 14.32
CA VAL A 76 -3.44 4.60 15.34
C VAL A 76 -2.85 4.20 16.68
N ASP A 77 -2.94 5.12 17.66
CA ASP A 77 -2.67 4.83 19.06
C ASP A 77 -3.83 4.00 19.63
N MET A 78 -3.69 2.68 19.55
CA MET A 78 -4.73 1.74 19.97
C MET A 78 -4.89 1.69 21.48
N ASP A 79 -3.85 2.02 22.26
CA ASP A 79 -3.89 1.94 23.71
C ASP A 79 -4.64 3.12 24.32
N ALA A 80 -4.74 4.20 23.57
CA ALA A 80 -5.53 5.38 23.95
C ALA A 80 -7.03 5.27 23.59
N LEU A 81 -7.46 4.23 22.87
CA LEU A 81 -8.87 3.96 22.61
C LEU A 81 -9.55 3.31 23.83
N PRO A 82 -10.86 3.55 24.06
CA PRO A 82 -11.62 2.92 25.12
C PRO A 82 -11.44 1.39 25.14
N ASP A 83 -11.43 0.79 26.34
CA ASP A 83 -11.26 -0.67 26.48
C ASP A 83 -12.33 -1.47 25.74
N GLY A 84 -13.58 -0.99 25.72
CA GLY A 84 -14.67 -1.61 24.97
C GLY A 84 -14.66 -1.34 23.45
N CYS A 85 -13.66 -0.62 22.93
CA CYS A 85 -13.54 -0.28 21.52
C CYS A 85 -12.80 -1.37 20.75
N ALA A 86 -13.47 -2.01 19.80
CA ALA A 86 -12.82 -2.85 18.81
C ALA A 86 -12.10 -1.98 17.75
N VAL A 87 -10.98 -2.46 17.23
CA VAL A 87 -10.29 -1.85 16.09
C VAL A 87 -10.30 -2.82 14.92
N CYS A 88 -10.86 -2.38 13.80
CA CYS A 88 -10.94 -3.16 12.57
C CYS A 88 -10.30 -2.41 11.40
N ASN A 89 -9.71 -3.14 10.45
CA ASN A 89 -9.19 -2.56 9.21
C ASN A 89 -9.99 -3.00 7.97
N ALA A 90 -9.60 -2.49 6.79
CA ALA A 90 -10.22 -2.84 5.52
C ALA A 90 -9.17 -3.13 4.46
N PHE A 91 -9.41 -4.18 3.69
CA PHE A 91 -8.64 -4.57 2.50
C PHE A 91 -9.35 -4.09 1.21
N GLY A 92 -9.12 -4.76 0.08
CA GLY A 92 -9.80 -4.45 -1.18
C GLY A 92 -9.00 -3.55 -2.13
N HIS A 93 -7.78 -3.16 -1.77
CA HIS A 93 -6.86 -2.36 -2.59
C HIS A 93 -5.86 -3.21 -3.39
N GLU A 94 -5.77 -4.51 -3.10
CA GLU A 94 -4.78 -5.43 -3.66
C GLU A 94 -4.86 -5.54 -5.18
N ASN A 95 -6.07 -5.48 -5.76
CA ASN A 95 -6.25 -5.50 -7.22
C ASN A 95 -5.66 -4.24 -7.87
N ALA A 96 -5.98 -3.06 -7.33
CA ALA A 96 -5.46 -1.79 -7.84
C ALA A 96 -3.93 -1.73 -7.74
N ILE A 97 -3.36 -2.15 -6.60
CA ILE A 97 -1.91 -2.21 -6.42
C ILE A 97 -1.28 -3.20 -7.40
N ALA A 98 -1.90 -4.36 -7.62
CA ALA A 98 -1.36 -5.32 -8.57
C ALA A 98 -1.41 -4.80 -10.02
N GLU A 99 -2.44 -4.05 -10.41
CA GLU A 99 -2.49 -3.35 -11.70
C GLU A 99 -1.38 -2.29 -11.83
N TYR A 100 -1.15 -1.51 -10.77
CA TYR A 100 -0.05 -0.54 -10.71
C TYR A 100 1.30 -1.24 -10.89
N VAL A 101 1.57 -2.31 -10.13
CA VAL A 101 2.82 -3.09 -10.23
C VAL A 101 3.02 -3.62 -11.63
N MET A 102 2.02 -4.28 -12.22
CA MET A 102 2.13 -4.83 -13.58
C MET A 102 2.31 -3.73 -14.62
N THR A 103 1.64 -2.58 -14.48
CA THR A 103 1.83 -1.42 -15.36
C THR A 103 3.25 -0.89 -15.29
N ALA A 104 3.81 -0.75 -14.10
CA ALA A 104 5.18 -0.28 -13.91
C ALA A 104 6.22 -1.25 -14.49
N LEU A 105 6.03 -2.57 -14.31
CA LEU A 105 6.88 -3.59 -14.92
C LEU A 105 6.77 -3.58 -16.45
N LEU A 106 5.56 -3.58 -16.98
CA LEU A 106 5.32 -3.57 -18.42
C LEU A 106 5.88 -2.32 -19.10
N SER A 107 5.78 -1.15 -18.47
CA SER A 107 6.30 0.11 -19.04
C SER A 107 7.82 0.09 -19.29
N ARG A 108 8.56 -0.73 -18.55
CA ARG A 108 10.01 -0.92 -18.74
C ARG A 108 10.32 -1.82 -19.94
N HIS A 109 9.45 -2.78 -20.26
CA HIS A 109 9.63 -3.73 -21.36
C HIS A 109 8.91 -3.32 -22.63
N VAL A 110 7.82 -2.54 -22.51
CA VAL A 110 7.00 -2.08 -23.64
C VAL A 110 6.88 -0.56 -23.57
N PRO A 111 7.84 0.19 -24.13
CA PRO A 111 7.94 1.64 -24.00
C PRO A 111 6.93 2.38 -24.91
N LEU A 112 5.62 2.15 -24.70
CA LEU A 112 4.55 2.66 -25.57
C LEU A 112 4.56 4.19 -25.70
N ALA A 113 4.79 4.93 -24.61
CA ALA A 113 4.80 6.38 -24.64
C ALA A 113 5.99 6.95 -25.44
N ASP A 114 7.17 6.32 -25.32
CA ASP A 114 8.34 6.73 -26.12
C ASP A 114 8.14 6.37 -27.59
N ALA A 115 7.61 5.16 -27.87
CA ALA A 115 7.33 4.72 -29.24
C ALA A 115 6.32 5.65 -29.94
N ASP A 116 5.21 6.03 -29.28
CA ASP A 116 4.22 6.98 -29.80
C ASP A 116 4.88 8.36 -30.06
N THR A 117 5.63 8.86 -29.07
CA THR A 117 6.31 10.16 -29.18
C THR A 117 7.31 10.22 -30.34
N ARG A 118 8.09 9.16 -30.55
CA ARG A 118 9.05 9.02 -31.62
C ARG A 118 8.35 8.97 -32.99
N LEU A 119 7.36 8.07 -33.11
CA LEU A 119 6.67 7.89 -34.38
C LEU A 119 5.92 9.13 -34.87
N ARG A 120 5.36 9.94 -33.96
CA ARG A 120 4.76 11.25 -34.29
C ARG A 120 5.73 12.24 -34.95
N ARG A 121 7.03 12.01 -34.81
CA ARG A 121 8.11 12.79 -35.44
C ARG A 121 8.75 12.08 -36.61
N GLY A 122 8.19 10.93 -37.04
CA GLY A 122 8.74 10.12 -38.11
C GLY A 122 9.94 9.25 -37.72
N ASP A 123 10.23 9.11 -36.40
CA ASP A 123 11.28 8.24 -35.89
C ASP A 123 10.72 6.81 -35.70
N TRP A 124 11.17 5.89 -36.55
CA TRP A 124 10.77 4.47 -36.58
C TRP A 124 11.68 3.57 -35.72
N HIS A 125 12.27 4.08 -34.64
CA HIS A 125 13.23 3.35 -33.79
C HIS A 125 12.79 1.93 -33.42
N TYR A 126 11.50 1.72 -33.12
CA TYR A 126 10.94 0.42 -32.71
C TYR A 126 10.33 -0.38 -33.88
N TRP A 127 10.65 -0.04 -35.13
CA TRP A 127 10.11 -0.73 -36.29
C TRP A 127 10.59 -2.19 -36.33
N ALA A 128 9.65 -3.13 -36.51
CA ALA A 128 9.92 -4.58 -36.56
C ALA A 128 10.75 -5.08 -37.76
N GLY A 129 11.21 -4.19 -38.61
CA GLY A 129 12.06 -4.51 -39.78
C GLY A 129 13.54 -4.16 -39.55
N GLY A 130 13.94 -3.64 -38.39
CA GLY A 130 15.31 -3.23 -38.07
C GLY A 130 15.89 -3.91 -36.83
N PRO A 131 17.22 -3.88 -36.67
CA PRO A 131 17.87 -4.44 -35.47
C PRO A 131 17.75 -3.56 -34.24
N ASP A 132 17.47 -2.26 -34.47
CA ASP A 132 17.37 -1.27 -33.39
C ASP A 132 16.01 -1.37 -32.67
N GLY A 133 15.95 -0.93 -31.41
CA GLY A 133 14.71 -0.88 -30.67
C GLY A 133 14.14 -2.24 -30.25
N LEU A 134 14.93 -3.33 -30.30
CA LEU A 134 14.53 -4.62 -29.73
C LEU A 134 14.28 -4.47 -28.23
N ARG A 135 13.17 -5.00 -27.78
CA ARG A 135 12.76 -5.00 -26.38
C ARG A 135 12.76 -6.41 -25.80
N THR A 136 12.90 -6.52 -24.50
CA THR A 136 12.73 -7.77 -23.77
C THR A 136 11.24 -8.05 -23.50
N GLU A 137 10.93 -9.28 -23.12
CA GLU A 137 9.58 -9.72 -22.75
C GLU A 137 9.49 -9.95 -21.26
N LEU A 138 8.39 -9.51 -20.64
CA LEU A 138 8.20 -9.65 -19.20
C LEU A 138 8.19 -11.13 -18.75
N GLY A 139 7.68 -12.05 -19.58
CA GLY A 139 7.69 -13.48 -19.33
C GLY A 139 9.08 -14.14 -19.27
N GLN A 140 10.14 -13.43 -19.71
CA GLN A 140 11.52 -13.88 -19.58
C GLN A 140 12.19 -13.42 -18.27
N GLN A 141 11.46 -12.70 -17.43
CA GLN A 141 11.95 -12.10 -16.20
C GLN A 141 11.46 -12.85 -14.97
N SER A 142 12.14 -12.62 -13.86
CA SER A 142 11.81 -13.17 -12.55
C SER A 142 11.44 -12.06 -11.56
N ILE A 143 10.48 -12.36 -10.67
CA ILE A 143 10.08 -11.45 -9.60
C ILE A 143 10.16 -12.13 -8.24
N GLY A 144 10.80 -11.48 -7.26
CA GLY A 144 10.81 -11.83 -5.85
C GLY A 144 9.81 -10.97 -5.08
N ILE A 145 8.78 -11.57 -4.52
CA ILE A 145 7.74 -10.89 -3.75
C ILE A 145 8.05 -11.07 -2.26
N VAL A 146 8.31 -9.97 -1.57
CA VAL A 146 8.55 -9.94 -0.12
C VAL A 146 7.20 -9.70 0.56
N GLY A 147 6.66 -10.76 1.18
CA GLY A 147 5.32 -10.81 1.77
C GLY A 147 4.28 -11.53 0.89
N HIS A 148 3.52 -12.45 1.50
CA HIS A 148 2.47 -13.25 0.82
C HIS A 148 1.08 -12.97 1.39
N GLY A 149 0.82 -11.68 1.69
CA GLY A 149 -0.50 -11.16 2.08
C GLY A 149 -1.42 -10.94 0.87
N HIS A 150 -2.45 -10.11 1.03
CA HIS A 150 -3.43 -9.80 -0.03
C HIS A 150 -2.74 -9.25 -1.30
N ILE A 151 -1.86 -8.26 -1.14
CA ILE A 151 -1.12 -7.65 -2.26
C ILE A 151 -0.20 -8.67 -2.92
N GLY A 152 0.64 -9.34 -2.14
CA GLY A 152 1.61 -10.31 -2.68
C GLY A 152 0.95 -11.43 -3.47
N LYS A 153 -0.20 -11.96 -3.00
CA LYS A 153 -1.00 -12.96 -3.71
C LYS A 153 -1.56 -12.41 -5.03
N ALA A 154 -2.12 -11.20 -5.01
CA ALA A 154 -2.71 -10.59 -6.20
C ALA A 154 -1.67 -10.30 -7.28
N VAL A 155 -0.46 -9.85 -6.90
CA VAL A 155 0.67 -9.65 -7.83
C VAL A 155 1.21 -10.99 -8.34
N LYS A 156 1.41 -11.96 -7.43
CA LYS A 156 1.87 -13.32 -7.79
C LYS A 156 1.02 -13.92 -8.92
N ASP A 157 -0.31 -13.91 -8.77
CA ASP A 157 -1.19 -14.53 -9.76
C ASP A 157 -1.11 -13.83 -11.13
N ARG A 158 -0.92 -12.50 -11.15
CA ARG A 158 -0.73 -11.75 -12.40
C ARG A 158 0.65 -11.98 -13.01
N ALA A 159 1.70 -12.01 -12.21
CA ALA A 159 3.06 -12.29 -12.67
C ALA A 159 3.14 -13.70 -13.33
N LEU A 160 2.53 -14.70 -12.70
CA LEU A 160 2.41 -16.04 -13.27
C LEU A 160 1.62 -16.04 -14.59
N ALA A 161 0.54 -15.26 -14.71
CA ALA A 161 -0.23 -15.13 -15.96
C ALA A 161 0.58 -14.49 -17.10
N PHE A 162 1.56 -13.65 -16.78
CA PHE A 162 2.53 -13.11 -17.75
C PHE A 162 3.73 -14.04 -18.02
N GLY A 163 3.74 -15.24 -17.41
CA GLY A 163 4.81 -16.23 -17.65
C GLY A 163 6.11 -15.95 -16.86
N MET A 164 6.10 -15.03 -15.90
CA MET A 164 7.28 -14.73 -15.09
C MET A 164 7.63 -15.90 -14.16
N ALA A 165 8.93 -16.07 -13.87
CA ALA A 165 9.37 -16.88 -12.73
C ALA A 165 9.08 -16.11 -11.43
N VAL A 166 8.34 -16.72 -10.49
CA VAL A 166 7.92 -16.06 -9.25
C VAL A 166 8.58 -16.71 -8.04
N HIS A 167 9.29 -15.90 -7.26
CA HIS A 167 9.82 -16.24 -5.94
C HIS A 167 9.02 -15.48 -4.88
N VAL A 168 8.83 -16.11 -3.72
CA VAL A 168 8.10 -15.47 -2.60
C VAL A 168 8.87 -15.67 -1.31
N ALA A 169 9.30 -14.57 -0.68
CA ALA A 169 9.84 -14.60 0.68
C ALA A 169 8.74 -14.22 1.69
N ASN A 170 8.48 -15.08 2.67
CA ASN A 170 7.45 -14.84 3.66
C ASN A 170 7.80 -15.46 5.02
N ARG A 171 7.26 -14.90 6.11
CA ARG A 171 7.46 -15.42 7.47
C ARG A 171 6.88 -16.83 7.66
N SER A 172 5.69 -17.06 7.12
CA SER A 172 5.03 -18.37 7.16
C SER A 172 5.28 -19.13 5.86
N PRO A 173 5.35 -20.46 5.89
CA PRO A 173 5.51 -21.27 4.68
C PRO A 173 4.48 -20.94 3.59
N VAL A 174 4.89 -20.93 2.35
CA VAL A 174 4.05 -20.70 1.18
C VAL A 174 3.83 -22.05 0.46
N ALA A 175 2.60 -22.56 0.54
CA ALA A 175 2.21 -23.81 -0.10
C ALA A 175 1.59 -23.54 -1.48
N ASP A 176 2.42 -23.12 -2.45
CA ASP A 176 2.01 -22.95 -3.85
C ASP A 176 3.15 -23.47 -4.74
N SER A 177 2.92 -24.61 -5.41
CA SER A 177 3.93 -25.27 -6.25
C SER A 177 4.32 -24.50 -7.51
N ARG A 178 3.64 -23.42 -7.82
CA ARG A 178 3.92 -22.56 -8.97
C ARG A 178 5.01 -21.52 -8.69
N VAL A 179 5.46 -21.40 -7.43
CA VAL A 179 6.44 -20.40 -7.01
C VAL A 179 7.61 -21.07 -6.29
N THR A 180 8.77 -20.39 -6.29
CA THR A 180 9.88 -20.75 -5.41
C THR A 180 9.71 -20.03 -4.08
N ALA A 181 9.44 -20.80 -3.01
CA ALA A 181 9.22 -20.25 -1.67
C ALA A 181 10.52 -20.12 -0.88
N HIS A 182 10.67 -19.01 -0.16
CA HIS A 182 11.78 -18.70 0.73
C HIS A 182 11.25 -18.27 2.11
N GLY A 183 12.00 -18.57 3.17
CA GLY A 183 11.85 -17.87 4.45
C GLY A 183 12.41 -16.45 4.38
N LEU A 184 12.10 -15.62 5.37
CA LEU A 184 12.70 -14.27 5.44
C LEU A 184 14.20 -14.31 5.76
N ASP A 185 14.69 -15.37 6.33
CA ASP A 185 16.12 -15.67 6.53
C ASP A 185 16.87 -15.94 5.21
N GLY A 186 16.15 -16.39 4.17
CA GLY A 186 16.66 -16.55 2.81
C GLY A 186 16.45 -15.34 1.89
N LEU A 187 16.08 -14.17 2.43
CA LEU A 187 15.73 -12.99 1.64
C LEU A 187 16.88 -12.50 0.75
N THR A 188 18.08 -12.42 1.28
CA THR A 188 19.29 -11.99 0.55
C THR A 188 19.56 -12.91 -0.65
N ASP A 189 19.48 -14.22 -0.45
CA ASP A 189 19.66 -15.22 -1.52
C ASP A 189 18.58 -15.09 -2.60
N MET A 190 17.31 -14.91 -2.21
CA MET A 190 16.23 -14.69 -3.16
C MET A 190 16.47 -13.44 -3.99
N MET A 191 16.84 -12.31 -3.34
CA MET A 191 17.07 -11.04 -4.03
C MET A 191 18.22 -11.12 -5.05
N GLY A 192 19.21 -11.96 -4.81
CA GLY A 192 20.30 -12.25 -5.77
C GLY A 192 19.88 -13.09 -6.99
N GLN A 193 18.70 -13.72 -6.97
CA GLN A 193 18.24 -14.63 -8.02
C GLN A 193 17.19 -14.01 -8.97
N VAL A 194 16.66 -12.85 -8.66
CA VAL A 194 15.52 -12.25 -9.37
C VAL A 194 15.87 -10.91 -10.05
N ASP A 195 15.10 -10.56 -11.08
CA ASP A 195 15.26 -9.32 -11.83
C ASP A 195 14.46 -8.17 -11.18
N PHE A 196 13.35 -8.50 -10.52
CA PHE A 196 12.52 -7.55 -9.80
C PHE A 196 12.30 -8.00 -8.37
N VAL A 197 12.42 -7.08 -7.41
CA VAL A 197 12.07 -7.32 -6.01
C VAL A 197 10.91 -6.40 -5.65
N LEU A 198 9.81 -6.95 -5.14
CA LEU A 198 8.63 -6.22 -4.72
C LEU A 198 8.43 -6.34 -3.22
N ASN A 199 8.52 -5.22 -2.49
CA ASN A 199 8.10 -5.16 -1.08
C ASN A 199 6.61 -4.91 -0.95
N THR A 200 5.91 -5.80 -0.21
CA THR A 200 4.49 -5.67 0.13
C THR A 200 4.24 -5.75 1.64
N LEU A 201 5.30 -5.72 2.45
CA LEU A 201 5.20 -5.87 3.90
C LEU A 201 4.64 -4.62 4.57
N PRO A 202 3.90 -4.78 5.68
CA PRO A 202 3.61 -3.69 6.59
C PRO A 202 4.86 -3.27 7.36
N LEU A 203 4.85 -2.07 7.95
CA LEU A 203 5.88 -1.60 8.87
C LEU A 203 5.58 -2.11 10.27
N THR A 204 6.55 -2.82 10.84
CA THR A 204 6.58 -3.30 12.22
C THR A 204 8.03 -3.24 12.72
N ASP A 205 8.25 -3.44 14.01
CA ASP A 205 9.60 -3.49 14.59
C ASP A 205 10.49 -4.56 13.91
N THR A 206 9.89 -5.65 13.43
CA THR A 206 10.61 -6.74 12.77
C THR A 206 10.78 -6.56 11.26
N THR A 207 10.10 -5.59 10.65
CA THR A 207 10.18 -5.31 9.21
C THR A 207 10.84 -3.98 8.88
N ALA A 208 11.08 -3.13 9.88
CA ALA A 208 11.83 -1.88 9.71
C ALA A 208 13.25 -2.20 9.22
N SER A 209 13.66 -1.55 8.12
CA SER A 209 14.96 -1.75 7.45
C SER A 209 15.29 -3.21 7.14
N LEU A 210 14.29 -4.08 6.96
CA LEU A 210 14.48 -5.49 6.61
C LEU A 210 15.22 -5.64 5.28
N ILE A 211 15.00 -4.73 4.34
CA ILE A 211 15.74 -4.66 3.08
C ILE A 211 16.80 -3.57 3.24
N GLY A 212 18.01 -3.98 3.58
CA GLY A 212 19.15 -3.10 3.82
C GLY A 212 20.23 -3.24 2.76
N ALA A 213 21.44 -2.79 3.13
CA ALA A 213 22.59 -2.79 2.22
C ALA A 213 23.01 -4.19 1.75
N ALA A 214 22.85 -5.23 2.59
CA ALA A 214 23.19 -6.60 2.24
C ALA A 214 22.24 -7.15 1.16
N GLU A 215 20.94 -7.00 1.37
CA GLU A 215 19.89 -7.46 0.46
C GLU A 215 19.97 -6.72 -0.89
N LEU A 216 20.07 -5.39 -0.87
CA LEU A 216 20.24 -4.56 -2.06
C LEU A 216 21.59 -4.85 -2.77
N GLY A 217 22.64 -5.11 -1.99
CA GLY A 217 23.96 -5.48 -2.50
C GLY A 217 23.98 -6.82 -3.24
N ALA A 218 23.15 -7.77 -2.83
CA ALA A 218 23.02 -9.08 -3.47
C ALA A 218 22.29 -9.04 -4.82
N MET A 219 21.48 -8.01 -5.07
CA MET A 219 20.74 -7.88 -6.33
C MET A 219 21.68 -7.72 -7.53
N ARG A 220 21.28 -8.30 -8.66
CA ARG A 220 22.02 -8.22 -9.93
C ARG A 220 22.05 -6.78 -10.46
N ASP A 221 23.07 -6.44 -11.23
CA ASP A 221 23.12 -5.17 -11.95
C ASP A 221 21.94 -5.07 -12.92
N GLY A 222 21.29 -3.91 -12.95
CA GLY A 222 20.08 -3.66 -13.75
C GLY A 222 18.77 -4.15 -13.11
N ALA A 223 18.83 -4.89 -12.00
CA ALA A 223 17.63 -5.30 -11.27
C ALA A 223 16.90 -4.10 -10.68
N VAL A 224 15.61 -4.28 -10.38
CA VAL A 224 14.72 -3.21 -9.92
C VAL A 224 14.07 -3.57 -8.59
N VAL A 225 14.16 -2.66 -7.62
CA VAL A 225 13.42 -2.77 -6.37
C VAL A 225 12.14 -1.93 -6.43
N MET A 226 11.01 -2.52 -6.01
CA MET A 226 9.71 -1.87 -5.96
C MET A 226 9.19 -1.83 -4.54
N ASN A 227 8.63 -0.69 -4.13
CA ASN A 227 8.03 -0.56 -2.80
C ASN A 227 6.58 -0.04 -2.89
N VAL A 228 5.62 -0.93 -2.60
CA VAL A 228 4.20 -0.62 -2.45
C VAL A 228 3.68 -0.99 -1.05
N GLY A 229 4.57 -1.42 -0.16
CA GLY A 229 4.28 -1.73 1.24
C GLY A 229 4.35 -0.48 2.13
N ARG A 230 5.51 -0.29 2.78
CA ARG A 230 5.85 0.91 3.56
C ARG A 230 7.29 1.34 3.28
N GLY A 231 7.53 2.65 3.18
CA GLY A 231 8.87 3.23 2.93
C GLY A 231 9.95 2.62 3.81
N PRO A 232 9.83 2.75 5.15
CA PRO A 232 10.89 2.32 6.08
C PRO A 232 11.14 0.81 6.19
N VAL A 233 10.42 -0.04 5.44
CA VAL A 233 10.78 -1.47 5.30
C VAL A 233 12.08 -1.62 4.49
N ILE A 234 12.36 -0.66 3.61
CA ILE A 234 13.62 -0.56 2.89
C ILE A 234 14.44 0.55 3.54
N ASP A 235 15.67 0.28 3.91
CA ASP A 235 16.57 1.29 4.47
C ASP A 235 16.80 2.41 3.43
N GLU A 236 16.54 3.66 3.83
CA GLU A 236 16.55 4.81 2.92
C GLU A 236 17.94 5.12 2.38
N ASP A 237 18.95 5.07 3.23
CA ASP A 237 20.33 5.36 2.86
C ASP A 237 20.92 4.25 1.95
N ALA A 238 20.63 3.00 2.30
CA ALA A 238 21.05 1.85 1.51
C ALA A 238 20.38 1.84 0.12
N LEU A 239 19.08 2.15 0.07
CA LEU A 239 18.35 2.24 -1.20
C LEU A 239 18.93 3.33 -2.09
N PHE A 240 19.13 4.55 -1.55
CA PHE A 240 19.70 5.63 -2.32
C PHE A 240 21.12 5.31 -2.81
N ALA A 241 21.96 4.72 -1.96
CA ALA A 241 23.30 4.29 -2.35
C ALA A 241 23.29 3.26 -3.49
N ALA A 242 22.31 2.34 -3.49
CA ALA A 242 22.19 1.28 -4.50
C ALA A 242 21.69 1.79 -5.87
N VAL A 243 20.92 2.90 -5.90
CA VAL A 243 20.33 3.40 -7.16
C VAL A 243 21.03 4.62 -7.73
N LYS A 244 21.77 5.41 -6.91
CA LYS A 244 22.36 6.70 -7.34
C LYS A 244 23.35 6.57 -8.51
N ASP A 245 24.08 5.47 -8.58
CA ASP A 245 25.09 5.22 -9.62
C ASP A 245 24.52 4.38 -10.79
N GLY A 246 23.21 4.16 -10.82
CA GLY A 246 22.53 3.44 -11.89
C GLY A 246 22.67 1.91 -11.84
N ARG A 247 23.27 1.34 -10.80
CA ARG A 247 23.44 -0.12 -10.67
C ARG A 247 22.07 -0.82 -10.55
N LEU A 248 21.17 -0.29 -9.72
CA LEU A 248 19.80 -0.75 -9.60
C LEU A 248 18.82 0.30 -10.12
N GLY A 249 17.64 -0.13 -10.53
CA GLY A 249 16.48 0.73 -10.68
C GLY A 249 15.57 0.68 -9.46
N ALA A 250 14.69 1.69 -9.30
CA ALA A 250 13.66 1.64 -8.29
C ALA A 250 12.29 2.11 -8.81
N ILE A 251 11.21 1.58 -8.21
CA ILE A 251 9.83 2.03 -8.40
C ILE A 251 9.23 2.21 -7.01
N LEU A 252 9.00 3.46 -6.61
CA LEU A 252 8.64 3.82 -5.25
C LEU A 252 7.27 4.50 -5.23
N ASP A 253 6.30 3.88 -4.55
CA ASP A 253 4.98 4.46 -4.31
C ASP A 253 4.79 4.83 -2.83
N THR A 254 5.55 4.23 -1.92
CA THR A 254 5.50 4.50 -0.48
C THR A 254 6.81 5.13 0.01
N TRP A 255 6.69 6.06 0.97
CA TRP A 255 7.71 7.03 1.27
C TRP A 255 8.11 7.08 2.74
N TYR A 256 9.17 7.84 3.04
CA TYR A 256 9.72 8.09 4.37
C TYR A 256 9.12 9.34 5.01
N VAL A 257 8.76 10.33 4.18
CA VAL A 257 8.12 11.59 4.61
C VAL A 257 6.81 11.77 3.85
N TYR A 258 5.76 12.14 4.56
CA TYR A 258 4.43 12.42 4.03
C TYR A 258 3.98 13.84 4.37
N PRO A 259 3.04 14.42 3.60
CA PRO A 259 2.42 15.70 3.94
C PRO A 259 1.87 15.73 5.37
N SER A 260 2.04 16.88 6.02
CA SER A 260 1.44 17.22 7.32
C SER A 260 0.80 18.61 7.24
N ALA A 261 0.07 19.01 8.28
CA ALA A 261 -0.50 20.35 8.35
C ALA A 261 0.59 21.45 8.31
N GLU A 262 1.72 21.19 8.96
CA GLU A 262 2.87 22.13 9.02
C GLU A 262 3.69 22.12 7.73
N THR A 263 3.73 21.00 7.03
CA THR A 263 4.49 20.83 5.79
C THR A 263 3.64 20.11 4.74
N PRO A 264 2.76 20.83 4.03
CA PRO A 264 1.78 20.21 3.12
C PRO A 264 2.40 19.63 1.83
N ASN A 265 3.59 20.06 1.43
CA ASN A 265 4.28 19.58 0.23
C ASN A 265 5.76 19.26 0.52
N PRO A 266 6.05 18.29 1.40
CA PRO A 266 7.43 17.92 1.68
C PRO A 266 8.05 17.15 0.51
N MET A 267 9.37 17.17 0.41
CA MET A 267 10.05 16.13 -0.36
C MET A 267 9.85 14.78 0.35
N PRO A 268 9.55 13.69 -0.38
CA PRO A 268 9.15 12.43 0.23
C PRO A 268 10.31 11.66 0.89
N SER A 269 11.54 12.14 0.73
CA SER A 269 12.78 11.54 1.21
C SER A 269 13.80 12.63 1.53
N LYS A 270 14.73 12.36 2.44
CA LYS A 270 15.93 13.18 2.67
C LYS A 270 16.91 13.13 1.48
N HIS A 271 16.78 12.14 0.61
CA HIS A 271 17.58 11.96 -0.59
C HIS A 271 16.85 12.40 -1.87
N SER A 272 17.63 12.82 -2.87
CA SER A 272 17.12 13.35 -4.14
C SER A 272 16.75 12.26 -5.15
N PHE A 273 15.93 11.27 -4.78
CA PHE A 273 15.46 10.23 -5.71
C PHE A 273 14.84 10.79 -7.00
N HIS A 274 14.19 11.94 -6.90
CA HIS A 274 13.51 12.61 -8.02
C HIS A 274 14.46 13.07 -9.14
N THR A 275 15.76 13.12 -8.88
CA THR A 275 16.77 13.51 -9.91
C THR A 275 17.32 12.29 -10.66
N LEU A 276 17.00 11.07 -10.25
CA LEU A 276 17.57 9.86 -10.81
C LEU A 276 16.70 9.28 -11.93
N PRO A 277 17.23 9.13 -13.17
CA PRO A 277 16.44 8.69 -14.32
C PRO A 277 16.04 7.20 -14.24
N ASN A 278 16.74 6.40 -13.43
CA ASN A 278 16.47 4.98 -13.17
C ASN A 278 15.46 4.77 -12.04
N VAL A 279 14.89 5.83 -11.46
CA VAL A 279 13.94 5.78 -10.36
C VAL A 279 12.59 6.35 -10.80
N MET A 280 11.53 5.53 -10.73
CA MET A 280 10.14 5.97 -10.88
C MET A 280 9.57 6.27 -9.50
N ILE A 281 8.94 7.43 -9.35
CA ILE A 281 8.34 7.88 -8.08
C ILE A 281 6.87 8.24 -8.28
N THR A 282 6.01 7.81 -7.35
CA THR A 282 4.57 8.13 -7.34
C THR A 282 4.10 8.47 -5.91
N PRO A 283 3.04 9.27 -5.76
CA PRO A 283 2.65 9.85 -4.46
C PRO A 283 1.72 8.93 -3.64
N HIS A 284 2.08 7.67 -3.44
CA HIS A 284 1.28 6.66 -2.72
C HIS A 284 -0.12 6.46 -3.33
N MET A 285 -0.16 6.33 -4.65
CA MET A 285 -1.41 6.24 -5.42
C MET A 285 -1.80 4.82 -5.83
N SER A 286 -0.92 3.85 -5.69
CA SER A 286 -1.10 2.49 -6.25
C SER A 286 -2.40 1.81 -5.84
N GLY A 287 -2.87 2.06 -4.62
CA GLY A 287 -4.13 1.52 -4.10
C GLY A 287 -5.32 2.49 -4.14
N TRP A 288 -5.15 3.73 -4.62
CA TRP A 288 -6.18 4.78 -4.51
C TRP A 288 -7.04 4.85 -5.76
N THR A 289 -8.10 4.03 -5.81
CA THR A 289 -9.01 3.92 -6.96
C THR A 289 -10.46 3.93 -6.52
N THR A 290 -11.38 4.27 -7.43
CA THR A 290 -12.83 4.23 -7.18
C THR A 290 -13.29 2.85 -6.72
N GLY A 291 -12.73 1.78 -7.29
CA GLY A 291 -13.03 0.41 -6.89
C GLY A 291 -12.54 0.09 -5.47
N THR A 292 -11.39 0.61 -5.06
CA THR A 292 -10.90 0.49 -3.68
C THR A 292 -11.80 1.21 -2.70
N ILE A 293 -12.19 2.46 -3.01
CA ILE A 293 -13.11 3.24 -2.17
C ILE A 293 -14.41 2.46 -1.98
N ALA A 294 -15.05 2.02 -3.06
CA ALA A 294 -16.32 1.29 -2.99
C ALA A 294 -16.22 0.02 -2.12
N ARG A 295 -15.18 -0.79 -2.30
CA ARG A 295 -14.98 -2.03 -1.51
C ARG A 295 -14.73 -1.75 -0.03
N ARG A 296 -13.97 -0.70 0.29
CA ARG A 296 -13.70 -0.32 1.68
C ARG A 296 -14.90 0.31 2.35
N THR A 297 -15.68 1.17 1.64
CA THR A 297 -16.97 1.67 2.14
C THR A 297 -17.91 0.50 2.46
N ALA A 298 -17.98 -0.53 1.61
CA ALA A 298 -18.77 -1.73 1.91
C ALA A 298 -18.27 -2.49 3.15
N THR A 299 -16.95 -2.57 3.36
CA THR A 299 -16.38 -3.18 4.59
C THR A 299 -16.72 -2.35 5.84
N VAL A 300 -16.67 -1.02 5.74
CA VAL A 300 -17.09 -0.12 6.83
C VAL A 300 -18.56 -0.35 7.15
N ALA A 301 -19.44 -0.35 6.14
CA ALA A 301 -20.87 -0.59 6.30
C ALA A 301 -21.14 -1.96 6.96
N GLU A 302 -20.48 -3.01 6.50
CA GLU A 302 -20.64 -4.35 7.05
C GLU A 302 -20.29 -4.39 8.54
N ASN A 303 -19.17 -3.81 8.97
CA ASN A 303 -18.80 -3.79 10.38
C ASN A 303 -19.74 -2.92 11.23
N VAL A 304 -20.24 -1.80 10.70
CA VAL A 304 -21.24 -0.98 11.38
C VAL A 304 -22.55 -1.77 11.57
N ASN A 305 -23.01 -2.48 10.53
CA ASN A 305 -24.21 -3.32 10.58
C ASN A 305 -24.04 -4.48 11.57
N ARG A 306 -22.89 -5.17 11.54
CA ARG A 306 -22.55 -6.24 12.51
C ARG A 306 -22.54 -5.73 13.94
N LEU A 307 -21.91 -4.59 14.19
CA LEU A 307 -21.91 -3.96 15.51
C LEU A 307 -23.34 -3.68 16.01
N ALA A 308 -24.22 -3.18 15.13
CA ALA A 308 -25.60 -2.89 15.46
C ALA A 308 -26.41 -4.17 15.79
N ARG A 309 -26.12 -5.28 15.10
CA ARG A 309 -26.77 -6.57 15.31
C ARG A 309 -26.15 -7.39 16.43
N GLY A 310 -25.01 -6.94 17.02
CA GLY A 310 -24.26 -7.70 18.03
C GLY A 310 -23.55 -8.93 17.47
N GLU A 311 -23.18 -8.90 16.18
CA GLU A 311 -22.45 -9.96 15.48
C GLU A 311 -20.93 -9.75 15.58
N ASP A 312 -20.16 -10.80 15.35
CA ASP A 312 -18.70 -10.73 15.29
C ASP A 312 -18.24 -9.79 14.16
N LEU A 313 -17.34 -8.87 14.47
CA LEU A 313 -16.74 -7.95 13.49
C LEU A 313 -15.75 -8.67 12.59
N ILE A 314 -15.57 -8.18 11.36
CA ILE A 314 -14.58 -8.69 10.42
C ILE A 314 -13.30 -7.86 10.48
N ASN A 315 -12.17 -8.49 10.15
CA ASN A 315 -10.83 -7.86 10.11
C ASN A 315 -10.45 -7.19 11.45
N VAL A 316 -10.72 -7.84 12.56
CA VAL A 316 -10.41 -7.33 13.91
C VAL A 316 -8.89 -7.36 14.13
N ILE A 317 -8.33 -6.19 14.47
CA ILE A 317 -6.92 -6.00 14.84
C ILE A 317 -6.77 -6.00 16.36
N LYS A 318 -7.68 -5.29 17.06
CA LYS A 318 -7.77 -5.25 18.51
C LYS A 318 -9.21 -5.59 18.89
N ALA A 319 -9.36 -6.68 19.64
CA ALA A 319 -10.66 -7.04 20.23
C ALA A 319 -10.98 -6.09 21.40
N PRO A 320 -12.26 -5.81 21.67
CA PRO A 320 -12.65 -5.07 22.88
C PRO A 320 -12.23 -5.85 24.11
N LYS A 321 -11.76 -5.17 25.13
CA LYS A 321 -11.55 -5.78 26.44
C LYS A 321 -12.90 -5.95 27.11
N PRO A 322 -13.10 -7.03 27.89
CA PRO A 322 -14.36 -7.29 28.57
C PRO A 322 -14.66 -6.26 29.68
#